data_915e531ffc11eefa7e75d34a6a6c42f6
#
_entry.id   915e531ffc11eefa7e75d34a6a6c42f6
#
_cell.length_a   1.000
_cell.length_b   1.000
_cell.length_c   1.000
_cell.angle_alpha   90.00
_cell.angle_beta   90.00
_cell.angle_gamma   90.00
#
_symmetry.space_group_name_H-M   'P 1'
#
loop_
_entity.id
_entity.type
_entity.pdbx_description
1 polymer ?
#
loop_
_entity_poly.entity_id
_entity_poly.type
_entity_poly.pdbx_seq_one_letter_code
_entity_poly.pdbx_strand_id
1 'polypeptide(L)'
;MLPAPHVPRGGQRLHSDFPRDDAQGVLGPQCLDCAPLLQELIRRELADCREYQTLSRRAGGGPARVLAGLAGEKKRRAKRLSAAYFLISGVRYWPEGEKCPPVTSYLGTLRRRFAQEQATMAAYLTGTETTTDPCLQQLFWEHAREAWDQACKIRTLVEQA
;
A
#
# COMPACT_ATOMS: atom_id res chain seq x y z
N MET A 1 -36.72 -41.78 34.72
CA MET A 1 -35.65 -41.81 33.71
C MET A 1 -35.93 -40.74 32.68
N LEU A 2 -35.27 -39.59 32.83
CA LEU A 2 -35.48 -38.44 31.94
C LEU A 2 -34.48 -38.60 30.76
N PRO A 3 -34.91 -38.37 29.52
CA PRO A 3 -34.01 -38.43 28.38
C PRO A 3 -33.08 -37.19 28.36
N ALA A 4 -31.81 -37.43 28.05
CA ALA A 4 -30.80 -36.42 27.95
C ALA A 4 -31.10 -35.38 26.84
N PRO A 5 -30.72 -34.11 27.03
CA PRO A 5 -30.96 -33.10 26.02
C PRO A 5 -30.08 -33.31 24.79
N HIS A 6 -30.74 -33.32 23.67
CA HIS A 6 -30.12 -33.36 22.32
C HIS A 6 -29.37 -32.05 22.04
N VAL A 7 -28.05 -32.12 21.97
CA VAL A 7 -27.22 -31.01 21.55
C VAL A 7 -27.20 -30.96 20.02
N PRO A 8 -27.71 -29.91 19.40
CA PRO A 8 -27.56 -29.77 17.96
C PRO A 8 -26.08 -29.44 17.63
N ARG A 9 -25.44 -30.33 16.91
CA ARG A 9 -24.17 -30.04 16.23
C ARG A 9 -24.45 -29.05 15.09
N GLY A 10 -24.49 -27.79 15.42
CA GLY A 10 -24.49 -26.71 14.45
C GLY A 10 -23.07 -26.42 14.03
N GLY A 11 -22.53 -27.18 13.10
CA GLY A 11 -21.38 -26.76 12.32
C GLY A 11 -21.81 -25.62 11.43
N GLN A 12 -21.70 -24.38 11.90
CA GLN A 12 -21.74 -23.22 11.02
C GLN A 12 -20.47 -23.26 10.17
N ARG A 13 -20.59 -23.82 8.96
CA ARG A 13 -19.65 -23.53 7.90
C ARG A 13 -19.79 -22.04 7.65
N LEU A 14 -18.73 -21.30 7.92
CA LEU A 14 -18.55 -19.98 7.37
C LEU A 14 -18.62 -20.14 5.84
N HIS A 15 -19.77 -19.86 5.28
CA HIS A 15 -19.89 -19.62 3.88
C HIS A 15 -19.07 -18.36 3.60
N SER A 16 -17.87 -18.56 3.08
CA SER A 16 -17.20 -17.52 2.33
C SER A 16 -18.07 -17.29 1.10
N ASP A 17 -18.87 -16.24 1.15
CA ASP A 17 -19.59 -15.73 -0.01
C ASP A 17 -18.60 -15.11 -1.01
N PHE A 18 -17.69 -15.95 -1.52
CA PHE A 18 -17.03 -15.65 -2.78
C PHE A 18 -17.94 -16.20 -3.87
N PRO A 19 -18.38 -15.36 -4.82
CA PRO A 19 -19.15 -15.84 -5.95
C PRO A 19 -18.33 -16.90 -6.70
N ARG A 20 -18.83 -18.12 -6.68
CA ARG A 20 -18.15 -19.31 -7.22
C ARG A 20 -18.30 -19.49 -8.72
N ASP A 21 -18.87 -18.56 -9.47
CA ASP A 21 -19.30 -18.92 -10.81
C ASP A 21 -18.97 -17.98 -11.97
N ASP A 22 -18.06 -17.06 -11.80
CA ASP A 22 -17.42 -16.46 -12.97
C ASP A 22 -15.91 -16.47 -12.74
N ALA A 23 -15.33 -17.64 -12.97
CA ALA A 23 -13.91 -17.90 -12.85
C ALA A 23 -13.07 -17.20 -13.94
N GLN A 24 -13.36 -15.96 -14.21
CA GLN A 24 -12.40 -15.02 -14.76
C GLN A 24 -11.59 -14.53 -13.58
N GLY A 25 -10.42 -15.14 -13.42
CA GLY A 25 -9.64 -15.08 -12.20
C GLY A 25 -9.37 -13.66 -11.72
N VAL A 26 -9.59 -13.46 -10.46
CA VAL A 26 -9.15 -12.29 -9.71
C VAL A 26 -7.64 -12.16 -9.87
N LEU A 27 -7.13 -10.95 -10.18
CA LEU A 27 -5.73 -10.69 -10.54
C LEU A 27 -5.22 -11.49 -11.74
N GLY A 28 -6.07 -11.73 -12.73
CA GLY A 28 -5.69 -12.41 -13.96
C GLY A 28 -5.41 -11.47 -15.13
N PRO A 29 -5.21 -12.03 -16.35
CA PRO A 29 -4.93 -11.26 -17.57
C PRO A 29 -5.98 -10.20 -17.90
N GLN A 30 -7.21 -10.32 -17.41
CA GLN A 30 -8.26 -9.33 -17.55
C GLN A 30 -7.93 -8.00 -16.86
N CYS A 31 -6.95 -7.99 -15.94
CA CYS A 31 -6.49 -6.78 -15.24
C CYS A 31 -5.30 -6.09 -15.93
N LEU A 32 -4.90 -6.51 -17.13
CA LEU A 32 -3.76 -5.93 -17.86
C LEU A 32 -3.90 -4.43 -18.12
N ASP A 33 -5.11 -3.92 -18.18
CA ASP A 33 -5.38 -2.47 -18.31
C ASP A 33 -4.83 -1.68 -17.10
N CYS A 34 -4.68 -2.32 -15.95
CA CYS A 34 -4.11 -1.70 -14.73
C CYS A 34 -2.57 -1.77 -14.70
N ALA A 35 -1.92 -2.49 -15.60
CA ALA A 35 -0.47 -2.68 -15.57
C ALA A 35 0.34 -1.37 -15.59
N PRO A 36 0.03 -0.37 -16.44
CA PRO A 36 0.74 0.90 -16.41
C PRO A 36 0.60 1.65 -15.07
N LEU A 37 -0.57 1.62 -14.46
CA LEU A 37 -0.81 2.23 -13.16
C LEU A 37 -0.01 1.52 -12.07
N LEU A 38 0.00 0.20 -12.06
CA LEU A 38 0.78 -0.59 -11.10
C LEU A 38 2.28 -0.28 -11.20
N GLN A 39 2.82 -0.19 -12.42
CA GLN A 39 4.22 0.18 -12.63
C GLN A 39 4.53 1.56 -12.08
N GLU A 40 3.66 2.53 -12.33
CA GLU A 40 3.81 3.89 -11.81
C GLU A 40 3.78 3.94 -10.28
N LEU A 41 2.84 3.25 -9.67
CA LEU A 41 2.73 3.17 -8.21
C LEU A 41 3.94 2.46 -7.57
N ILE A 42 4.46 1.39 -8.18
CA ILE A 42 5.68 0.71 -7.73
C ILE A 42 6.87 1.68 -7.75
N ARG A 43 7.06 2.41 -8.85
CA ARG A 43 8.14 3.40 -8.97
C ARG A 43 8.03 4.47 -7.90
N ARG A 44 6.82 4.99 -7.68
CA ARG A 44 6.55 6.01 -6.66
C ARG A 44 6.89 5.51 -5.26
N GLU A 45 6.43 4.33 -4.88
CA GLU A 45 6.69 3.76 -3.56
C GLU A 45 8.19 3.52 -3.32
N LEU A 46 8.92 3.07 -4.33
CA LEU A 46 10.37 2.86 -4.23
C LEU A 46 11.14 4.18 -4.14
N ALA A 47 10.75 5.20 -4.89
CA ALA A 47 11.35 6.53 -4.81
C ALA A 47 11.11 7.16 -3.42
N ASP A 48 9.90 7.06 -2.92
CA ASP A 48 9.52 7.55 -1.60
C ASP A 48 10.26 6.82 -0.48
N CYS A 49 10.43 5.51 -0.61
CA CYS A 49 11.23 4.71 0.33
C CYS A 49 12.65 5.28 0.49
N ARG A 50 13.31 5.58 -0.61
CA ARG A 50 14.68 6.14 -0.59
C ARG A 50 14.73 7.52 0.03
N GLU A 51 13.75 8.36 -0.28
CA GLU A 51 13.70 9.69 0.31
C GLU A 51 13.52 9.64 1.83
N TYR A 52 12.64 8.77 2.33
CA TYR A 52 12.50 8.57 3.77
C TYR A 52 13.74 7.98 4.42
N GLN A 53 14.45 7.08 3.75
CA GLN A 53 15.74 6.58 4.22
C GLN A 53 16.78 7.71 4.35
N THR A 54 16.83 8.61 3.38
CA THR A 54 17.70 9.78 3.40
C THR A 54 17.35 10.73 4.52
N LEU A 55 16.06 11.03 4.70
CA LEU A 55 15.57 11.84 5.81
C LEU A 55 15.87 11.22 7.17
N SER A 56 15.68 9.92 7.30
CA SER A 56 15.97 9.17 8.53
C SER A 56 17.42 9.32 8.95
N ARG A 57 18.36 9.25 8.01
CA ARG A 57 19.77 9.44 8.30
C ARG A 57 20.12 10.86 8.72
N ARG A 58 19.36 11.85 8.26
CA ARG A 58 19.55 13.25 8.62
C ARG A 58 18.92 13.62 9.95
N ALA A 59 17.81 13.01 10.28
CA ALA A 59 17.14 13.19 11.56
C ALA A 59 17.84 12.40 12.67
N GLY A 60 17.69 12.79 13.90
CA GLY A 60 18.18 12.04 15.05
C GLY A 60 17.05 11.44 15.87
N GLY A 61 17.37 10.44 16.69
CA GLY A 61 16.49 9.94 17.76
C GLY A 61 15.16 9.38 17.29
N GLY A 62 14.09 9.82 17.94
CA GLY A 62 12.72 9.39 17.68
C GLY A 62 12.24 9.67 16.25
N PRO A 63 12.43 10.89 15.73
CA PRO A 63 12.10 11.19 14.32
C PRO A 63 12.77 10.28 13.30
N ALA A 64 14.05 9.93 13.49
CA ALA A 64 14.76 9.02 12.62
C ALA A 64 14.09 7.63 12.57
N ARG A 65 13.62 7.12 13.71
CA ARG A 65 12.91 5.83 13.77
C ARG A 65 11.56 5.89 13.05
N VAL A 66 10.81 6.96 13.22
CA VAL A 66 9.54 7.17 12.51
C VAL A 66 9.76 7.18 11.00
N LEU A 67 10.75 7.92 10.53
CA LEU A 67 11.08 8.02 9.10
C LEU A 67 11.59 6.69 8.53
N ALA A 68 12.40 5.95 9.27
CA ALA A 68 12.82 4.60 8.87
C ALA A 68 11.62 3.63 8.78
N GLY A 69 10.66 3.75 9.70
CA GLY A 69 9.41 3.01 9.66
C GLY A 69 8.58 3.33 8.41
N LEU A 70 8.46 4.61 8.05
CA LEU A 70 7.78 5.05 6.84
C LEU A 70 8.46 4.49 5.58
N ALA A 71 9.79 4.47 5.53
CA ALA A 71 10.54 3.86 4.45
C ALA A 71 10.23 2.35 4.31
N GLY A 72 10.19 1.63 5.42
CA GLY A 72 9.84 0.20 5.46
C GLY A 72 8.42 -0.07 4.96
N GLU A 73 7.46 0.76 5.33
CA GLU A 73 6.08 0.67 4.86
C GLU A 73 5.98 0.92 3.33
N LYS A 74 6.72 1.89 2.81
CA LYS A 74 6.81 2.15 1.37
C LYS A 74 7.33 0.93 0.60
N LYS A 75 8.41 0.32 1.08
CA LYS A 75 8.99 -0.88 0.48
C LYS A 75 8.01 -2.06 0.52
N ARG A 76 7.30 -2.24 1.61
CA ARG A 76 6.27 -3.28 1.75
C ARG A 76 5.16 -3.09 0.72
N ARG A 77 4.67 -1.86 0.55
CA ARG A 77 3.65 -1.57 -0.47
C ARG A 77 4.16 -1.82 -1.87
N ALA A 78 5.39 -1.42 -2.19
CA ALA A 78 5.99 -1.72 -3.47
C ALA A 78 6.05 -3.23 -3.76
N LYS A 79 6.37 -4.04 -2.75
CA LYS A 79 6.36 -5.51 -2.88
C LYS A 79 4.97 -6.07 -3.14
N ARG A 80 3.94 -5.56 -2.46
CA ARG A 80 2.55 -5.98 -2.67
C ARG A 80 2.07 -5.63 -4.07
N LEU A 81 2.36 -4.43 -4.54
CA LEU A 81 2.04 -3.99 -5.90
C LEU A 81 2.79 -4.82 -6.96
N SER A 82 4.06 -5.10 -6.72
CA SER A 82 4.88 -5.92 -7.62
C SER A 82 4.38 -7.36 -7.70
N ALA A 83 3.92 -7.92 -6.60
CA ALA A 83 3.28 -9.23 -6.59
C ALA A 83 1.98 -9.25 -7.41
N ALA A 84 1.13 -8.24 -7.24
CA ALA A 84 -0.09 -8.09 -8.04
C ALA A 84 0.25 -7.96 -9.53
N TYR A 85 1.23 -7.14 -9.88
CA TYR A 85 1.70 -6.98 -11.25
C TYR A 85 2.17 -8.29 -11.86
N PHE A 86 2.95 -9.08 -11.12
CA PHE A 86 3.42 -10.39 -11.58
C PHE A 86 2.25 -11.38 -11.80
N LEU A 87 1.29 -11.42 -10.88
CA LEU A 87 0.12 -12.30 -11.02
C LEU A 87 -0.72 -11.94 -12.24
N ILE A 88 -0.80 -10.66 -12.59
CA ILE A 88 -1.55 -10.18 -13.75
C ILE A 88 -0.79 -10.38 -15.05
N SER A 89 0.49 -10.05 -15.10
CA SER A 89 1.29 -9.95 -16.32
C SER A 89 2.19 -11.16 -16.59
N GLY A 90 2.50 -11.93 -15.56
CA GLY A 90 3.52 -12.99 -15.64
C GLY A 90 4.96 -12.48 -15.66
N VAL A 91 5.17 -11.16 -15.53
CA VAL A 91 6.48 -10.51 -15.57
C VAL A 91 6.79 -9.87 -14.22
N ARG A 92 7.99 -10.05 -13.73
CA ARG A 92 8.45 -9.34 -12.52
C ARG A 92 8.82 -7.91 -12.87
N TYR A 93 8.33 -6.97 -12.07
CA TYR A 93 8.66 -5.57 -12.19
C TYR A 93 9.18 -5.04 -10.86
N TRP A 94 10.46 -4.72 -10.85
CA TRP A 94 11.16 -4.10 -9.71
C TRP A 94 12.22 -3.18 -10.28
N PRO A 95 11.86 -1.92 -10.64
CA PRO A 95 12.76 -1.02 -11.31
C PRO A 95 13.90 -0.60 -10.38
N GLU A 96 15.08 -0.43 -10.96
CA GLU A 96 16.17 0.28 -10.29
C GLU A 96 15.75 1.73 -10.08
N GLY A 97 16.05 2.24 -8.90
CA GLY A 97 15.57 3.55 -8.58
C GLY A 97 16.44 4.68 -9.08
N GLU A 98 15.79 5.78 -9.34
CA GLU A 98 16.44 7.05 -9.53
C GLU A 98 17.18 7.49 -8.25
N LYS A 99 18.25 8.25 -8.42
CA LYS A 99 18.97 8.83 -7.29
C LYS A 99 18.05 9.80 -6.56
N CYS A 100 17.98 9.66 -5.25
CA CYS A 100 17.26 10.61 -4.43
C CYS A 100 17.97 11.96 -4.44
N PRO A 101 17.26 13.08 -4.68
CA PRO A 101 17.84 14.41 -4.55
C PRO A 101 18.39 14.64 -3.13
N PRO A 102 19.48 15.40 -2.98
CA PRO A 102 19.98 15.71 -1.64
C PRO A 102 18.94 16.50 -0.83
N VAL A 103 18.84 16.16 0.45
CA VAL A 103 17.99 16.89 1.40
C VAL A 103 18.67 18.20 1.78
N THR A 104 18.14 19.31 1.31
CA THR A 104 18.66 20.66 1.62
C THR A 104 17.99 21.27 2.86
N SER A 105 16.73 20.92 3.11
CA SER A 105 15.95 21.37 4.24
C SER A 105 15.11 20.22 4.79
N TYR A 106 15.32 19.87 6.06
CA TYR A 106 14.52 18.85 6.73
C TYR A 106 13.03 19.23 6.79
N LEU A 107 12.71 20.41 7.31
CA LEU A 107 11.33 20.89 7.40
C LEU A 107 10.68 21.09 6.03
N GLY A 108 11.43 21.64 5.06
CA GLY A 108 10.95 21.82 3.70
C GLY A 108 10.63 20.47 3.04
N THR A 109 11.43 19.46 3.28
CA THR A 109 11.20 18.11 2.76
C THR A 109 10.01 17.45 3.44
N LEU A 110 9.85 17.58 4.75
CA LEU A 110 8.65 17.09 5.46
C LEU A 110 7.36 17.73 4.89
N ARG A 111 7.39 19.04 4.68
CA ARG A 111 6.23 19.74 4.07
C ARG A 111 5.89 19.19 2.69
N ARG A 112 6.89 18.97 1.86
CA ARG A 112 6.71 18.39 0.53
C ARG A 112 6.20 16.96 0.61
N ARG A 113 6.76 16.15 1.52
CA ARG A 113 6.30 14.77 1.75
C ARG A 113 4.84 14.73 2.21
N PHE A 114 4.44 15.63 3.09
CA PHE A 114 3.03 15.72 3.51
C PHE A 114 2.08 15.89 2.32
N ALA A 115 2.40 16.83 1.43
CA ALA A 115 1.62 17.05 0.21
C ALA A 115 1.65 15.82 -0.74
N GLN A 116 2.80 15.18 -0.86
CA GLN A 116 2.95 14.00 -1.72
C GLN A 116 2.21 12.78 -1.17
N GLU A 117 2.13 12.59 0.14
CA GLU A 117 1.31 11.51 0.72
C GLU A 117 -0.18 11.71 0.43
N GLN A 118 -0.66 12.94 0.44
CA GLN A 118 -2.03 13.25 0.05
C GLN A 118 -2.26 12.95 -1.44
N ALA A 119 -1.30 13.30 -2.32
CA ALA A 119 -1.36 12.97 -3.73
C ALA A 119 -1.32 11.44 -3.97
N THR A 120 -0.52 10.71 -3.20
CA THR A 120 -0.46 9.25 -3.23
C THR A 120 -1.80 8.64 -2.82
N MET A 121 -2.40 9.13 -1.74
CA MET A 121 -3.73 8.70 -1.32
C MET A 121 -4.75 8.90 -2.46
N ALA A 122 -4.76 10.07 -3.10
CA ALA A 122 -5.64 10.37 -4.21
C ALA A 122 -5.41 9.43 -5.41
N ALA A 123 -4.15 9.09 -5.72
CA ALA A 123 -3.82 8.16 -6.79
C ALA A 123 -4.36 6.75 -6.52
N TYR A 124 -4.25 6.26 -5.29
CA TYR A 124 -4.84 4.97 -4.92
C TYR A 124 -6.36 4.98 -4.94
N LEU A 125 -7.00 6.05 -4.48
CA LEU A 125 -8.47 6.19 -4.55
C LEU A 125 -8.95 6.22 -6.01
N THR A 126 -8.26 6.93 -6.89
CA THR A 126 -8.54 6.89 -8.33
C THR A 126 -8.37 5.47 -8.87
N GLY A 127 -7.36 4.76 -8.44
CA GLY A 127 -7.15 3.34 -8.79
C GLY A 127 -8.33 2.44 -8.42
N THR A 128 -8.96 2.66 -7.26
CA THR A 128 -10.15 1.89 -6.86
C THR A 128 -11.33 2.09 -7.80
N GLU A 129 -11.43 3.25 -8.41
CA GLU A 129 -12.51 3.59 -9.35
C GLU A 129 -12.25 3.09 -10.77
N THR A 130 -10.98 2.91 -11.14
CA THR A 130 -10.57 2.50 -12.50
C THR A 130 -10.54 0.99 -12.71
N THR A 131 -10.50 0.20 -11.66
CA THR A 131 -10.53 -1.26 -11.74
C THR A 131 -11.86 -1.82 -11.25
N THR A 132 -12.32 -2.91 -11.86
CA THR A 132 -13.46 -3.70 -11.38
C THR A 132 -13.01 -4.95 -10.61
N ASP A 133 -11.71 -5.22 -10.55
CA ASP A 133 -11.16 -6.37 -9.84
C ASP A 133 -11.22 -6.15 -8.33
N PRO A 134 -11.89 -7.03 -7.56
CA PRO A 134 -12.06 -6.84 -6.13
C PRO A 134 -10.76 -6.84 -5.34
N CYS A 135 -9.77 -7.64 -5.75
CA CYS A 135 -8.47 -7.70 -5.07
C CYS A 135 -7.67 -6.42 -5.27
N LEU A 136 -7.67 -5.88 -6.48
CA LEU A 136 -7.02 -4.59 -6.77
C LEU A 136 -7.74 -3.45 -6.05
N GLN A 137 -9.06 -3.43 -6.04
CA GLN A 137 -9.82 -2.41 -5.31
C GLN A 137 -9.46 -2.43 -3.83
N GLN A 138 -9.41 -3.60 -3.20
CA GLN A 138 -9.03 -3.73 -1.81
C GLN A 138 -7.58 -3.31 -1.56
N LEU A 139 -6.65 -3.73 -2.41
CA LEU A 139 -5.24 -3.36 -2.32
C LEU A 139 -5.06 -1.84 -2.38
N PHE A 140 -5.68 -1.18 -3.35
CA PHE A 140 -5.62 0.27 -3.51
C PHE A 140 -6.28 1.00 -2.34
N TRP A 141 -7.41 0.51 -1.87
CA TRP A 141 -8.08 1.09 -0.70
C TRP A 141 -7.23 1.03 0.57
N GLU A 142 -6.62 -0.12 0.85
CA GLU A 142 -5.71 -0.29 2.00
C GLU A 142 -4.51 0.65 1.89
N HIS A 143 -3.91 0.76 0.70
CA HIS A 143 -2.78 1.64 0.46
C HIS A 143 -3.16 3.13 0.57
N ALA A 144 -4.36 3.51 0.16
CA ALA A 144 -4.87 4.87 0.35
C ALA A 144 -4.98 5.23 1.84
N ARG A 145 -5.50 4.32 2.66
CA ARG A 145 -5.57 4.50 4.12
C ARG A 145 -4.20 4.62 4.76
N GLU A 146 -3.27 3.77 4.36
CA GLU A 146 -1.89 3.82 4.86
C GLU A 146 -1.20 5.13 4.46
N ALA A 147 -1.43 5.66 3.26
CA ALA A 147 -0.91 6.96 2.85
C ALA A 147 -1.45 8.10 3.72
N TRP A 148 -2.72 8.04 4.09
CA TRP A 148 -3.30 8.99 5.04
C TRP A 148 -2.63 8.92 6.41
N ASP A 149 -2.45 7.71 6.94
CA ASP A 149 -1.76 7.52 8.23
C ASP A 149 -0.32 8.04 8.18
N GLN A 150 0.37 7.86 7.06
CA GLN A 150 1.71 8.41 6.85
C GLN A 150 1.72 9.93 6.83
N ALA A 151 0.76 10.56 6.18
CA ALA A 151 0.61 12.01 6.20
C ALA A 151 0.43 12.53 7.64
N CYS A 152 -0.37 11.86 8.45
CA CYS A 152 -0.55 12.21 9.86
C CYS A 152 0.75 12.09 10.67
N LYS A 153 1.56 11.05 10.43
CA LYS A 153 2.87 10.89 11.07
C LYS A 153 3.83 12.01 10.68
N ILE A 154 3.84 12.42 9.42
CA ILE A 154 4.66 13.54 8.95
C ILE A 154 4.22 14.85 9.62
N ARG A 155 2.92 15.09 9.73
CA ARG A 155 2.40 16.27 10.45
C ARG A 155 2.91 16.30 11.90
N THR A 156 2.90 15.17 12.58
CA THR A 156 3.43 15.06 13.93
C THR A 156 4.92 15.40 13.99
N LEU A 157 5.71 14.93 13.01
CA LEU A 157 7.13 15.29 12.93
C LEU A 157 7.35 16.78 12.72
N VAL A 158 6.52 17.43 11.94
CA VAL A 158 6.57 18.90 11.75
C VAL A 158 6.22 19.63 13.06
N GLU A 159 5.23 19.14 13.80
CA GLU A 159 4.84 19.72 15.09
C GLU A 159 5.94 19.62 16.15
N GLN A 160 6.80 18.60 16.06
CA GLN A 160 7.89 18.34 16.99
C GLN A 160 9.22 19.03 16.62
N ALA A 161 9.30 19.55 15.43
CA ALA A 161 10.53 20.14 14.91
C ALA A 161 10.80 21.58 15.40
#